data_eb9ce067bf7062df8ebe662c06874892
#
_entry.id   eb9ce067bf7062df8ebe662c06874892
#
_cell.length_a   1.000
_cell.length_b   1.000
_cell.length_c   1.000
_cell.angle_alpha   90.00
_cell.angle_beta   90.00
_cell.angle_gamma   90.00
#
_symmetry.space_group_name_H-M   'P 1'
#
loop_
_entity.id
_entity.type
_entity.pdbx_description
1 polymer ?
#
loop_
_entity_poly.entity_id
_entity_poly.type
_entity_poly.pdbx_seq_one_letter_code
_entity_poly.pdbx_strand_id
1 'polypeptide(L)'
;MAAPIATRTVSLAVCAAVLVAVVVVSSLAPVAANEEEDALMALRGALDDPDGVLASWDPSLVNPCTWLHVMCTDDNRVNRIELANMRLSGALPAELGKLEQLQYMELNSNNLQGPIPPELGNLTNLISMDLYNNDISGPLPRTLGKLKNLRFLRIDHNRLTGPIPRELAALPNLEDVDFSSNDFCGTIPTAGPFQNVPLRSFSNNPRLKQGPGAYNAHC
;
A
#
# COMPACT_ATOMS: atom_id res chain seq x y z
N MET A 1 74.55 26.95 27.57
CA MET A 1 74.09 25.58 27.23
C MET A 1 72.57 25.64 27.15
N ALA A 2 72.02 25.73 25.93
CA ALA A 2 70.60 25.80 25.67
C ALA A 2 70.07 24.40 25.24
N ALA A 3 69.08 23.90 25.89
CA ALA A 3 68.40 22.63 25.56
C ALA A 3 67.42 22.85 24.39
N PRO A 4 67.27 21.89 23.48
CA PRO A 4 66.38 22.02 22.33
C PRO A 4 64.91 21.73 22.69
N ILE A 5 64.01 22.59 22.20
CA ILE A 5 62.56 22.44 22.28
C ILE A 5 62.12 21.38 21.28
N ALA A 6 61.56 20.29 21.79
CA ALA A 6 60.94 19.26 20.96
C ALA A 6 59.54 19.69 20.51
N THR A 7 59.39 20.03 19.23
CA THR A 7 58.10 20.24 18.57
C THR A 7 57.41 18.89 18.31
N ARG A 8 56.30 18.63 18.98
CA ARG A 8 55.41 17.50 18.67
C ARG A 8 54.64 17.79 17.38
N THR A 9 55.01 17.15 16.31
CA THR A 9 54.17 17.07 15.10
C THR A 9 52.98 16.13 15.38
N VAL A 10 51.81 16.70 15.65
CA VAL A 10 50.57 15.93 15.67
C VAL A 10 50.26 15.55 14.23
N SER A 11 50.22 14.27 13.96
CA SER A 11 50.09 13.68 12.63
C SER A 11 48.77 14.09 11.96
N LEU A 12 48.85 14.76 10.82
CA LEU A 12 47.72 15.09 9.92
C LEU A 12 46.84 13.88 9.50
N ALA A 13 47.35 12.67 9.74
CA ALA A 13 46.67 11.42 9.42
C ALA A 13 45.44 11.15 10.28
N VAL A 14 45.40 11.65 11.54
CA VAL A 14 44.26 11.43 12.44
C VAL A 14 43.06 12.31 12.07
N CYS A 15 43.30 13.53 11.57
CA CYS A 15 42.22 14.43 11.13
C CYS A 15 41.55 13.96 9.82
N ALA A 16 42.32 13.33 8.91
CA ALA A 16 41.75 12.81 7.66
C ALA A 16 40.85 11.59 7.88
N ALA A 17 41.21 10.71 8.82
CA ALA A 17 40.37 9.53 9.14
C ALA A 17 39.03 9.90 9.81
N VAL A 18 39.01 10.92 10.66
CA VAL A 18 37.79 11.39 11.31
C VAL A 18 36.88 12.10 10.31
N LEU A 19 37.42 12.89 9.37
CA LEU A 19 36.63 13.56 8.32
C LEU A 19 36.02 12.57 7.32
N VAL A 20 36.73 11.50 6.96
CA VAL A 20 36.21 10.45 6.08
C VAL A 20 35.09 9.65 6.78
N ALA A 21 35.21 9.38 8.08
CA ALA A 21 34.16 8.69 8.84
C ALA A 21 32.87 9.54 8.97
N VAL A 22 33.01 10.87 9.15
CA VAL A 22 31.85 11.78 9.23
C VAL A 22 31.18 11.94 7.86
N VAL A 23 31.92 11.98 6.76
CA VAL A 23 31.36 12.08 5.41
C VAL A 23 30.65 10.78 4.99
N VAL A 24 31.14 9.61 5.42
CA VAL A 24 30.51 8.31 5.12
C VAL A 24 29.24 8.09 5.92
N VAL A 25 29.14 8.63 7.15
CA VAL A 25 27.91 8.52 7.97
C VAL A 25 26.82 9.50 7.49
N SER A 26 27.17 10.63 6.88
CA SER A 26 26.21 11.60 6.34
C SER A 26 25.62 11.24 4.96
N SER A 27 26.15 10.20 4.29
CA SER A 27 25.64 9.75 2.98
C SER A 27 24.72 8.54 3.04
N LEU A 28 24.42 8.02 4.24
CA LEU A 28 23.39 7.01 4.47
C LEU A 28 22.08 7.68 4.92
N ALA A 29 21.64 8.71 4.22
CA ALA A 29 20.25 9.15 4.29
C ALA A 29 19.37 8.00 3.74
N PRO A 30 18.23 7.69 4.38
CA PRO A 30 17.53 6.44 4.15
C PRO A 30 16.99 6.36 2.73
N VAL A 31 17.54 5.44 1.94
CA VAL A 31 17.03 5.06 0.60
C VAL A 31 15.51 4.79 0.66
N ALA A 32 15.04 4.26 1.78
CA ALA A 32 13.63 3.93 2.01
C ALA A 32 12.69 5.15 2.07
N ALA A 33 13.12 6.30 2.58
CA ALA A 33 12.29 7.51 2.63
C ALA A 33 12.05 8.09 1.22
N ASN A 34 13.02 7.95 0.34
CA ASN A 34 12.91 8.39 -1.05
C ASN A 34 11.94 7.50 -1.85
N GLU A 35 11.93 6.18 -1.59
CA GLU A 35 11.02 5.26 -2.27
C GLU A 35 9.55 5.45 -1.87
N GLU A 36 9.27 5.82 -0.61
CA GLU A 36 7.91 6.14 -0.15
C GLU A 36 7.40 7.46 -0.74
N GLU A 37 8.26 8.46 -0.82
CA GLU A 37 7.97 9.72 -1.50
C GLU A 37 7.66 9.49 -2.98
N ASP A 38 8.53 8.75 -3.69
CA ASP A 38 8.33 8.39 -5.10
C ASP A 38 7.00 7.64 -5.31
N ALA A 39 6.63 6.72 -4.40
CA ALA A 39 5.38 5.98 -4.47
C ALA A 39 4.16 6.89 -4.30
N LEU A 40 4.20 7.82 -3.35
CA LEU A 40 3.12 8.79 -3.13
C LEU A 40 3.04 9.81 -4.26
N MET A 41 4.17 10.24 -4.82
CA MET A 41 4.20 11.12 -5.99
C MET A 41 3.68 10.41 -7.25
N ALA A 42 3.94 9.11 -7.40
CA ALA A 42 3.34 8.30 -8.46
C ALA A 42 1.81 8.25 -8.29
N LEU A 43 1.31 8.07 -7.05
CA LEU A 43 -0.12 8.12 -6.76
C LEU A 43 -0.71 9.50 -7.12
N ARG A 44 -0.09 10.58 -6.66
CA ARG A 44 -0.53 11.95 -6.98
C ARG A 44 -0.58 12.19 -8.49
N GLY A 45 0.44 11.72 -9.22
CA GLY A 45 0.53 11.88 -10.69
C GLY A 45 -0.46 11.03 -11.47
N ALA A 46 -0.96 9.93 -10.88
CA ALA A 46 -1.95 9.03 -11.48
C ALA A 46 -3.40 9.43 -11.19
N LEU A 47 -3.61 10.40 -10.30
CA LEU A 47 -4.95 10.85 -9.89
C LEU A 47 -5.27 12.24 -10.41
N ASP A 48 -6.51 12.41 -10.88
CA ASP A 48 -7.14 13.72 -11.03
C ASP A 48 -7.68 14.17 -9.67
N ASP A 49 -7.30 15.36 -9.26
CA ASP A 49 -7.62 15.95 -7.96
C ASP A 49 -8.32 17.30 -8.16
N PRO A 50 -9.64 17.31 -8.40
CA PRO A 50 -10.38 18.53 -8.72
C PRO A 50 -10.48 19.50 -7.55
N ASP A 51 -10.32 19.02 -6.31
CA ASP A 51 -10.44 19.82 -5.09
C ASP A 51 -9.09 20.24 -4.51
N GLY A 52 -7.98 19.79 -5.09
CA GLY A 52 -6.63 20.11 -4.61
C GLY A 52 -6.29 19.50 -3.26
N VAL A 53 -6.88 18.35 -2.90
CA VAL A 53 -6.64 17.68 -1.62
C VAL A 53 -5.20 17.17 -1.48
N LEU A 54 -4.54 16.91 -2.62
CA LEU A 54 -3.14 16.48 -2.69
C LEU A 54 -2.16 17.65 -2.87
N ALA A 55 -2.61 18.90 -2.73
CA ALA A 55 -1.76 20.09 -2.96
C ALA A 55 -0.56 20.17 -2.00
N SER A 56 -0.69 19.59 -0.79
CA SER A 56 0.40 19.54 0.20
C SER A 56 1.48 18.52 -0.11
N TRP A 57 1.26 17.61 -1.08
CA TRP A 57 2.21 16.57 -1.47
C TRP A 57 3.29 17.17 -2.38
N ASP A 58 4.24 17.85 -1.77
CA ASP A 58 5.30 18.57 -2.47
C ASP A 58 6.65 17.89 -2.17
N PRO A 59 7.34 17.33 -3.18
CA PRO A 59 8.63 16.66 -3.00
C PRO A 59 9.76 17.60 -2.59
N SER A 60 9.56 18.93 -2.67
CA SER A 60 10.52 19.89 -2.11
C SER A 60 10.45 19.98 -0.57
N LEU A 61 9.37 19.46 0.04
CA LEU A 61 9.21 19.34 1.48
C LEU A 61 9.81 18.00 1.93
N VAL A 62 10.74 18.06 2.85
CA VAL A 62 11.72 17.03 3.25
C VAL A 62 11.15 15.66 3.66
N ASN A 63 9.82 15.49 3.86
CA ASN A 63 9.26 14.24 4.40
C ASN A 63 7.76 14.11 4.09
N PRO A 64 7.32 13.02 3.45
CA PRO A 64 5.91 12.76 3.18
C PRO A 64 5.03 12.70 4.45
N CYS A 65 5.62 12.50 5.62
CA CYS A 65 4.90 12.51 6.90
C CYS A 65 4.36 13.91 7.30
N THR A 66 4.72 14.95 6.57
CA THR A 66 4.15 16.30 6.73
C THR A 66 3.00 16.59 5.76
N TRP A 67 2.74 15.68 4.82
CA TRP A 67 1.70 15.86 3.82
C TRP A 67 0.33 15.54 4.42
N LEU A 68 -0.68 16.31 4.04
CA LEU A 68 -2.05 16.02 4.46
C LEU A 68 -2.48 14.63 4.01
N HIS A 69 -3.25 13.94 4.83
CA HIS A 69 -3.77 12.61 4.55
C HIS A 69 -2.73 11.48 4.54
N VAL A 70 -1.47 11.77 4.93
CA VAL A 70 -0.43 10.79 5.13
C VAL A 70 -0.09 10.72 6.61
N MET A 71 -0.08 9.53 7.18
CA MET A 71 0.38 9.29 8.54
C MET A 71 1.58 8.36 8.54
N CYS A 72 2.44 8.54 9.53
CA CYS A 72 3.68 7.79 9.66
C CYS A 72 3.82 7.15 11.04
N THR A 73 4.69 6.18 11.12
CA THR A 73 5.22 5.62 12.37
C THR A 73 6.19 6.62 13.04
N ASP A 74 6.58 6.33 14.28
CA ASP A 74 7.60 7.11 15.01
C ASP A 74 8.96 7.16 14.27
N ASP A 75 9.23 6.18 13.41
CA ASP A 75 10.42 6.10 12.57
C ASP A 75 10.27 6.83 11.22
N ASN A 76 9.24 7.68 11.09
CA ASN A 76 8.91 8.43 9.87
C ASN A 76 8.71 7.54 8.63
N ARG A 77 8.07 6.38 8.77
CA ARG A 77 7.68 5.51 7.68
C ARG A 77 6.16 5.59 7.46
N VAL A 78 5.73 5.74 6.23
CA VAL A 78 4.31 5.85 5.87
C VAL A 78 3.55 4.59 6.27
N ASN A 79 2.57 4.75 7.19
CA ASN A 79 1.76 3.64 7.66
C ASN A 79 0.26 3.78 7.34
N ARG A 80 -0.21 4.97 6.93
CA ARG A 80 -1.61 5.19 6.55
C ARG A 80 -1.75 6.26 5.47
N ILE A 81 -2.69 6.02 4.56
CA ILE A 81 -3.17 6.97 3.55
C ILE A 81 -4.68 7.11 3.73
N GLU A 82 -5.16 8.34 3.99
CA GLU A 82 -6.57 8.66 4.24
C GLU A 82 -7.12 9.57 3.14
N LEU A 83 -7.55 9.00 2.03
CA LEU A 83 -8.08 9.74 0.87
C LEU A 83 -9.54 9.34 0.57
N ALA A 84 -10.30 8.95 1.60
CA ALA A 84 -11.69 8.57 1.45
C ALA A 84 -12.59 9.79 1.13
N ASN A 85 -13.53 9.62 0.18
CA ASN A 85 -14.55 10.62 -0.15
C ASN A 85 -13.97 11.99 -0.59
N MET A 86 -12.98 11.97 -1.49
CA MET A 86 -12.26 13.16 -1.96
C MET A 86 -12.44 13.45 -3.45
N ARG A 87 -13.44 12.83 -4.09
CA ARG A 87 -13.74 13.01 -5.53
C ARG A 87 -12.54 12.75 -6.45
N LEU A 88 -11.56 11.99 -5.98
CA LEU A 88 -10.40 11.62 -6.76
C LEU A 88 -10.79 10.65 -7.88
N SER A 89 -10.17 10.79 -9.05
CA SER A 89 -10.32 9.85 -10.17
C SER A 89 -8.96 9.45 -10.74
N GLY A 90 -8.90 8.40 -11.54
CA GLY A 90 -7.65 7.86 -12.06
C GLY A 90 -7.41 6.43 -11.60
N ALA A 91 -6.18 5.95 -11.69
CA ALA A 91 -5.83 4.56 -11.42
C ALA A 91 -4.79 4.42 -10.30
N LEU A 92 -4.81 3.29 -9.61
CA LEU A 92 -3.79 2.97 -8.61
C LEU A 92 -2.47 2.60 -9.30
N PRO A 93 -1.36 3.28 -9.01
CA PRO A 93 -0.06 2.93 -9.56
C PRO A 93 0.59 1.74 -8.84
N ALA A 94 1.43 0.99 -9.55
CA ALA A 94 2.17 -0.14 -9.02
C ALA A 94 3.15 0.24 -7.91
N GLU A 95 3.66 1.46 -7.96
CA GLU A 95 4.61 2.05 -7.01
C GLU A 95 4.10 2.03 -5.56
N LEU A 96 2.78 2.04 -5.36
CA LEU A 96 2.18 1.90 -4.02
C LEU A 96 2.66 0.63 -3.30
N GLY A 97 3.03 -0.43 -4.05
CA GLY A 97 3.60 -1.65 -3.49
C GLY A 97 4.97 -1.47 -2.79
N LYS A 98 5.58 -0.29 -2.86
CA LYS A 98 6.83 0.08 -2.17
C LYS A 98 6.60 0.62 -0.75
N LEU A 99 5.37 0.92 -0.37
CA LEU A 99 5.03 1.43 0.96
C LEU A 99 5.03 0.29 1.99
N GLU A 100 6.20 -0.29 2.25
CA GLU A 100 6.35 -1.52 3.03
C GLU A 100 5.74 -1.46 4.45
N GLN A 101 5.68 -0.26 5.06
CA GLN A 101 5.13 -0.08 6.40
C GLN A 101 3.64 0.30 6.40
N LEU A 102 3.00 0.34 5.21
CA LEU A 102 1.60 0.71 5.10
C LEU A 102 0.71 -0.33 5.80
N GLN A 103 -0.12 0.16 6.72
CA GLN A 103 -1.08 -0.61 7.49
C GLN A 103 -2.54 -0.31 7.08
N TYR A 104 -2.82 0.92 6.68
CA TYR A 104 -4.17 1.35 6.34
C TYR A 104 -4.17 2.10 5.01
N MET A 105 -4.95 1.57 4.06
CA MET A 105 -5.17 2.17 2.74
C MET A 105 -6.66 2.51 2.62
N GLU A 106 -7.01 3.78 2.83
CA GLU A 106 -8.40 4.26 2.82
C GLU A 106 -8.61 5.16 1.59
N LEU A 107 -9.10 4.57 0.52
CA LEU A 107 -9.33 5.20 -0.79
C LEU A 107 -10.79 5.08 -1.25
N ASN A 108 -11.65 4.64 -0.34
CA ASN A 108 -13.06 4.40 -0.62
C ASN A 108 -13.84 5.68 -0.96
N SER A 109 -14.97 5.50 -1.62
CA SER A 109 -15.89 6.60 -1.98
C SER A 109 -15.23 7.69 -2.84
N ASN A 110 -14.59 7.24 -3.92
CA ASN A 110 -13.96 8.07 -4.95
C ASN A 110 -14.43 7.61 -6.34
N ASN A 111 -13.77 8.06 -7.40
CA ASN A 111 -14.00 7.66 -8.78
C ASN A 111 -12.79 6.92 -9.36
N LEU A 112 -12.08 6.13 -8.54
CA LEU A 112 -10.92 5.39 -8.95
C LEU A 112 -11.31 4.30 -9.96
N GLN A 113 -10.47 4.09 -10.97
CA GLN A 113 -10.74 3.17 -12.07
C GLN A 113 -9.51 2.31 -12.40
N GLY A 114 -9.68 1.38 -13.34
CA GLY A 114 -8.60 0.46 -13.71
C GLY A 114 -8.43 -0.70 -12.73
N PRO A 115 -7.42 -1.55 -12.93
CA PRO A 115 -7.20 -2.73 -12.11
C PRO A 115 -6.50 -2.42 -10.79
N ILE A 116 -6.66 -3.31 -9.82
CA ILE A 116 -5.82 -3.33 -8.61
C ILE A 116 -4.43 -3.86 -9.03
N PRO A 117 -3.33 -3.10 -8.82
CA PRO A 117 -2.00 -3.56 -9.17
C PRO A 117 -1.58 -4.79 -8.36
N PRO A 118 -0.98 -5.82 -9.00
CA PRO A 118 -0.48 -6.99 -8.28
C PRO A 118 0.63 -6.68 -7.27
N GLU A 119 1.32 -5.56 -7.42
CA GLU A 119 2.35 -5.06 -6.51
C GLU A 119 1.80 -4.71 -5.12
N LEU A 120 0.49 -4.42 -5.00
CA LEU A 120 -0.14 -4.23 -3.68
C LEU A 120 -0.03 -5.47 -2.79
N GLY A 121 0.20 -6.65 -3.37
CA GLY A 121 0.54 -7.87 -2.63
C GLY A 121 1.90 -7.82 -1.90
N ASN A 122 2.70 -6.77 -2.08
CA ASN A 122 3.96 -6.57 -1.36
C ASN A 122 3.76 -5.81 -0.03
N LEU A 123 2.59 -5.24 0.20
CA LEU A 123 2.24 -4.50 1.42
C LEU A 123 2.00 -5.46 2.61
N THR A 124 3.02 -6.20 3.00
CA THR A 124 2.88 -7.31 3.97
C THR A 124 2.45 -6.88 5.37
N ASN A 125 2.57 -5.59 5.70
CA ASN A 125 2.11 -4.99 6.94
C ASN A 125 0.65 -4.47 6.87
N LEU A 126 -0.01 -4.56 5.70
CA LEU A 126 -1.35 -4.03 5.50
C LEU A 126 -2.37 -4.76 6.38
N ILE A 127 -3.16 -3.98 7.12
CA ILE A 127 -4.24 -4.41 8.02
C ILE A 127 -5.60 -4.14 7.38
N SER A 128 -5.78 -2.97 6.74
CA SER A 128 -7.01 -2.58 6.06
C SER A 128 -6.76 -2.13 4.64
N MET A 129 -7.56 -2.66 3.71
CA MET A 129 -7.64 -2.22 2.33
C MET A 129 -9.10 -1.83 2.04
N ASP A 130 -9.36 -0.52 2.02
CA ASP A 130 -10.67 0.05 1.82
C ASP A 130 -10.74 0.76 0.47
N LEU A 131 -11.28 0.06 -0.52
CA LEU A 131 -11.42 0.51 -1.92
C LEU A 131 -12.89 0.54 -2.35
N TYR A 132 -13.84 0.34 -1.42
CA TYR A 132 -15.26 0.25 -1.75
C TYR A 132 -15.79 1.56 -2.35
N ASN A 133 -16.90 1.45 -3.08
CA ASN A 133 -17.56 2.59 -3.72
C ASN A 133 -16.62 3.38 -4.63
N ASN A 134 -16.14 2.70 -5.70
CA ASN A 134 -15.28 3.22 -6.75
C ASN A 134 -15.68 2.60 -8.11
N ASP A 135 -14.94 2.87 -9.16
CA ASP A 135 -15.10 2.30 -10.51
C ASP A 135 -13.97 1.29 -10.85
N ILE A 136 -13.32 0.72 -9.82
CA ILE A 136 -12.19 -0.22 -10.00
C ILE A 136 -12.68 -1.47 -10.72
N SER A 137 -11.88 -1.96 -11.67
CA SER A 137 -12.27 -3.03 -12.59
C SER A 137 -11.20 -4.12 -12.72
N GLY A 138 -11.49 -5.15 -13.50
CA GLY A 138 -10.57 -6.27 -13.69
C GLY A 138 -10.57 -7.28 -12.55
N PRO A 139 -9.74 -8.31 -12.63
CA PRO A 139 -9.67 -9.38 -11.64
C PRO A 139 -8.86 -8.99 -10.41
N LEU A 140 -9.19 -9.59 -9.27
CA LEU A 140 -8.36 -9.49 -8.07
C LEU A 140 -7.00 -10.18 -8.28
N PRO A 141 -5.90 -9.49 -7.98
CA PRO A 141 -4.57 -10.11 -8.03
C PRO A 141 -4.43 -11.24 -7.02
N ARG A 142 -3.92 -12.40 -7.45
CA ARG A 142 -3.59 -13.51 -6.54
C ARG A 142 -2.53 -13.15 -5.51
N THR A 143 -1.71 -12.15 -5.82
CA THR A 143 -0.67 -11.65 -4.93
C THR A 143 -1.21 -11.09 -3.62
N LEU A 144 -2.48 -10.68 -3.56
CA LEU A 144 -3.13 -10.26 -2.31
C LEU A 144 -3.14 -11.37 -1.25
N GLY A 145 -3.03 -12.65 -1.64
CA GLY A 145 -2.84 -13.78 -0.73
C GLY A 145 -1.52 -13.77 0.06
N LYS A 146 -0.61 -12.83 -0.22
CA LYS A 146 0.63 -12.60 0.55
C LYS A 146 0.42 -11.71 1.79
N LEU A 147 -0.69 -10.99 1.87
CA LEU A 147 -0.98 -9.98 2.90
C LEU A 147 -1.37 -10.63 4.24
N LYS A 148 -0.42 -11.25 4.92
CA LYS A 148 -0.70 -12.07 6.12
C LYS A 148 -1.26 -11.30 7.32
N ASN A 149 -1.08 -9.98 7.35
CA ASN A 149 -1.61 -9.10 8.38
C ASN A 149 -2.99 -8.51 8.03
N LEU A 150 -3.50 -8.76 6.81
CA LEU A 150 -4.78 -8.21 6.34
C LEU A 150 -5.94 -8.77 7.17
N ARG A 151 -6.72 -7.86 7.76
CA ARG A 151 -7.93 -8.14 8.54
C ARG A 151 -9.19 -7.64 7.85
N PHE A 152 -9.11 -6.49 7.19
CA PHE A 152 -10.24 -5.82 6.56
C PHE A 152 -9.99 -5.67 5.06
N LEU A 153 -10.86 -6.29 4.24
CA LEU A 153 -10.82 -6.19 2.78
C LEU A 153 -12.20 -5.78 2.27
N ARG A 154 -12.41 -4.48 2.09
CA ARG A 154 -13.67 -3.89 1.64
C ARG A 154 -13.51 -3.32 0.24
N ILE A 155 -14.06 -4.03 -0.73
CA ILE A 155 -13.94 -3.74 -2.16
C ILE A 155 -15.30 -3.76 -2.87
N ASP A 156 -16.36 -3.72 -2.09
CA ASP A 156 -17.73 -3.70 -2.58
C ASP A 156 -18.04 -2.44 -3.42
N HIS A 157 -19.16 -2.49 -4.16
CA HIS A 157 -19.55 -1.39 -5.04
C HIS A 157 -18.43 -0.91 -5.97
N ASN A 158 -17.97 -1.86 -6.81
CA ASN A 158 -16.96 -1.66 -7.83
C ASN A 158 -17.35 -2.39 -9.12
N ARG A 159 -16.46 -2.47 -10.10
CA ARG A 159 -16.63 -3.24 -11.35
C ARG A 159 -15.65 -4.40 -11.44
N LEU A 160 -15.28 -4.98 -10.31
CA LEU A 160 -14.33 -6.08 -10.25
C LEU A 160 -14.92 -7.35 -10.89
N THR A 161 -14.08 -8.12 -11.56
CA THR A 161 -14.48 -9.27 -12.35
C THR A 161 -13.64 -10.50 -12.02
N GLY A 162 -13.92 -11.62 -12.69
CA GLY A 162 -13.15 -12.86 -12.51
C GLY A 162 -13.47 -13.59 -11.21
N PRO A 163 -12.77 -14.68 -10.93
CA PRO A 163 -12.97 -15.46 -9.72
C PRO A 163 -12.33 -14.79 -8.51
N ILE A 164 -12.91 -15.00 -7.33
CA ILE A 164 -12.26 -14.65 -6.07
C ILE A 164 -11.04 -15.57 -5.90
N PRO A 165 -9.81 -15.02 -5.76
CA PRO A 165 -8.61 -15.83 -5.69
C PRO A 165 -8.61 -16.77 -4.47
N ARG A 166 -8.36 -18.05 -4.71
CA ARG A 166 -8.26 -19.05 -3.63
C ARG A 166 -7.14 -18.75 -2.62
N GLU A 167 -6.15 -17.99 -3.03
CA GLU A 167 -5.02 -17.56 -2.22
C GLU A 167 -5.47 -16.71 -1.02
N LEU A 168 -6.60 -16.01 -1.13
CA LEU A 168 -7.20 -15.25 -0.01
C LEU A 168 -7.72 -16.17 1.11
N ALA A 169 -8.10 -17.40 0.79
CA ALA A 169 -8.52 -18.38 1.81
C ALA A 169 -7.37 -18.84 2.72
N ALA A 170 -6.12 -18.54 2.37
CA ALA A 170 -4.94 -18.83 3.17
C ALA A 170 -4.49 -17.65 4.05
N LEU A 171 -5.26 -16.57 4.11
CA LEU A 171 -4.96 -15.42 4.97
C LEU A 171 -5.43 -15.71 6.41
N PRO A 172 -4.51 -15.73 7.39
CA PRO A 172 -4.84 -16.22 8.73
C PRO A 172 -5.67 -15.22 9.56
N ASN A 173 -5.56 -13.94 9.24
CA ASN A 173 -6.11 -12.85 10.04
C ASN A 173 -7.32 -12.14 9.41
N LEU A 174 -7.77 -12.59 8.23
CA LEU A 174 -8.86 -11.95 7.50
C LEU A 174 -10.18 -12.14 8.26
N GLU A 175 -10.79 -11.04 8.70
CA GLU A 175 -11.96 -11.02 9.60
C GLU A 175 -13.20 -10.45 8.92
N ASP A 176 -13.05 -9.27 8.30
CA ASP A 176 -14.15 -8.57 7.65
C ASP A 176 -13.87 -8.38 6.17
N VAL A 177 -14.75 -8.93 5.35
CA VAL A 177 -14.64 -8.84 3.89
C VAL A 177 -15.99 -8.45 3.30
N ASP A 178 -15.95 -7.56 2.31
CA ASP A 178 -17.11 -7.28 1.48
C ASP A 178 -16.72 -7.24 0.00
N PHE A 179 -17.29 -8.17 -0.76
CA PHE A 179 -17.14 -8.33 -2.22
C PHE A 179 -18.44 -7.98 -2.94
N SER A 180 -19.47 -7.55 -2.22
CA SER A 180 -20.79 -7.33 -2.78
C SER A 180 -20.78 -6.25 -3.88
N SER A 181 -21.82 -6.27 -4.72
CA SER A 181 -22.01 -5.25 -5.76
C SER A 181 -20.81 -5.08 -6.70
N ASN A 182 -20.41 -6.20 -7.31
CA ASN A 182 -19.36 -6.32 -8.32
C ASN A 182 -19.80 -7.26 -9.45
N ASP A 183 -18.92 -7.67 -10.32
CA ASP A 183 -19.17 -8.66 -11.36
C ASP A 183 -18.28 -9.89 -11.23
N PHE A 184 -18.06 -10.34 -9.99
CA PHE A 184 -17.32 -11.57 -9.73
C PHE A 184 -18.07 -12.80 -10.30
N CYS A 185 -17.29 -13.82 -10.66
CA CYS A 185 -17.80 -15.07 -11.22
C CYS A 185 -17.17 -16.30 -10.55
N GLY A 186 -17.60 -17.48 -10.94
CA GLY A 186 -17.11 -18.71 -10.34
C GLY A 186 -17.79 -19.03 -9.02
N THR A 187 -17.07 -19.59 -8.07
CA THR A 187 -17.59 -20.05 -6.79
C THR A 187 -17.13 -19.20 -5.62
N ILE A 188 -18.02 -18.98 -4.66
CA ILE A 188 -17.68 -18.39 -3.38
C ILE A 188 -16.73 -19.33 -2.64
N PRO A 189 -15.55 -18.85 -2.18
CA PRO A 189 -14.67 -19.67 -1.35
C PRO A 189 -15.34 -20.11 -0.06
N THR A 190 -15.13 -21.35 0.37
CA THR A 190 -15.71 -21.91 1.60
C THR A 190 -14.66 -22.34 2.62
N ALA A 191 -13.37 -22.12 2.31
CA ALA A 191 -12.24 -22.51 3.16
C ALA A 191 -11.66 -21.31 3.91
N GLY A 192 -10.93 -21.59 4.98
CA GLY A 192 -10.24 -20.57 5.78
C GLY A 192 -11.20 -19.54 6.36
N PRO A 193 -10.86 -18.23 6.31
CA PRO A 193 -11.68 -17.18 6.88
C PRO A 193 -13.07 -17.08 6.25
N PHE A 194 -13.23 -17.51 5.00
CA PHE A 194 -14.50 -17.46 4.28
C PHE A 194 -15.61 -18.34 4.86
N GLN A 195 -15.27 -19.30 5.75
CA GLN A 195 -16.27 -20.12 6.45
C GLN A 195 -17.23 -19.28 7.32
N ASN A 196 -16.75 -18.13 7.81
CA ASN A 196 -17.51 -17.26 8.72
C ASN A 196 -18.01 -16.00 8.04
N VAL A 197 -17.68 -15.78 6.75
CA VAL A 197 -18.14 -14.58 6.01
C VAL A 197 -19.61 -14.74 5.66
N PRO A 198 -20.48 -13.78 6.03
CA PRO A 198 -21.87 -13.84 5.72
C PRO A 198 -22.13 -13.72 4.22
N LEU A 199 -23.13 -14.43 3.71
CA LEU A 199 -23.46 -14.46 2.27
C LEU A 199 -23.78 -13.08 1.69
N ARG A 200 -24.26 -12.14 2.51
CA ARG A 200 -24.51 -10.77 2.07
C ARG A 200 -23.25 -10.09 1.53
N SER A 201 -22.06 -10.44 2.06
CA SER A 201 -20.77 -9.91 1.59
C SER A 201 -20.38 -10.35 0.17
N PHE A 202 -21.17 -11.23 -0.44
CA PHE A 202 -21.03 -11.68 -1.83
C PHE A 202 -22.24 -11.32 -2.69
N SER A 203 -23.24 -10.63 -2.13
CA SER A 203 -24.46 -10.29 -2.82
C SER A 203 -24.22 -9.39 -4.03
N ASN A 204 -25.20 -9.31 -4.95
CA ASN A 204 -25.10 -8.49 -6.16
C ASN A 204 -23.87 -8.79 -7.04
N ASN A 205 -23.52 -10.09 -7.16
CA ASN A 205 -22.57 -10.62 -8.11
C ASN A 205 -23.30 -11.68 -8.96
N PRO A 206 -23.88 -11.31 -10.09
CA PRO A 206 -24.84 -12.19 -10.81
C PRO A 206 -24.21 -13.47 -11.34
N ARG A 207 -22.87 -13.48 -11.55
CA ARG A 207 -22.12 -14.62 -12.06
C ARG A 207 -21.45 -15.46 -10.97
N LEU A 208 -21.51 -15.01 -9.69
CA LEU A 208 -20.93 -15.73 -8.57
C LEU A 208 -21.94 -16.76 -8.04
N LYS A 209 -21.49 -17.99 -7.81
CA LYS A 209 -22.35 -19.11 -7.41
C LYS A 209 -21.93 -19.68 -6.06
N GLN A 210 -22.94 -20.14 -5.31
CA GLN A 210 -22.76 -20.81 -4.04
C GLN A 210 -22.93 -22.33 -4.18
N GLY A 211 -22.07 -23.10 -3.48
CA GLY A 211 -22.28 -24.52 -3.25
C GLY A 211 -21.49 -25.46 -4.16
N PRO A 212 -21.49 -26.77 -3.85
CA PRO A 212 -20.62 -27.79 -4.46
C PRO A 212 -20.93 -28.15 -5.92
N GLY A 213 -22.03 -27.67 -6.49
CA GLY A 213 -22.36 -27.86 -7.92
C GLY A 213 -21.84 -26.79 -8.86
N ALA A 214 -21.12 -25.78 -8.33
CA ALA A 214 -20.69 -24.60 -9.06
C ALA A 214 -19.35 -24.77 -9.83
N TYR A 215 -18.77 -25.99 -9.85
CA TYR A 215 -17.49 -26.25 -10.52
C TYR A 215 -17.48 -25.97 -12.04
N ASN A 216 -18.63 -25.78 -12.66
CA ASN A 216 -18.77 -25.41 -14.07
C ASN A 216 -19.16 -23.94 -14.29
N ALA A 217 -19.01 -23.09 -13.29
CA ALA A 217 -19.22 -21.66 -13.45
C ALA A 217 -17.99 -21.06 -14.14
N HIS A 218 -18.00 -21.09 -15.47
CA HIS A 218 -16.99 -20.41 -16.26
C HIS A 218 -17.12 -18.90 -16.06
N CYS A 219 -16.01 -18.28 -15.81
CA CYS A 219 -15.86 -16.82 -15.88
C CYS A 219 -15.76 -16.33 -17.34
#